data_ea33ee0db8364acb046a83f12ac5f067
#
_entry.id   ea33ee0db8364acb046a83f12ac5f067
#
_cell.length_a   1.000
_cell.length_b   1.000
_cell.length_c   1.000
_cell.angle_alpha   90.00
_cell.angle_beta   90.00
_cell.angle_gamma   90.00
#
_symmetry.space_group_name_H-M   'P 1'
#
loop_
_entity.id
_entity.type
_entity.pdbx_description
1 polymer ?
#
loop_
_entity_poly.entity_id
_entity_poly.type
_entity_poly.pdbx_seq_one_letter_code
_entity_poly.pdbx_strand_id
1 'polypeptide(L)'
;MPTHRSSAVPLACMYAALIVYASLYPFADWRATGVSPWAFLWLPWSRWWTGFDLLANLLGYVPLGALLFGAMVRSGWAVGRSLALALVLGAALSLALEFGQNFLPQRVASNVDLVLNIAGTACGALLGTLVHLSGGVQRWQQLRERWFIARSAGGLSLLLLWPLGLLVPTPVTLGTGQVWPRLRDTLASWLSDTTLADWTQPWLTPSAATPVPLAPGAEFIAIAFGLLGPCLIAYTVSSPGWRRMLLAGGAAGLGLLATTLSTALNFGPQHALAWHTPTTLAALATGFALALMLAWVPRRAAAGLALVALAVLVALVAQAPADPYFAESLQGWEQGRFIRFHGAARWVGWLWPYAAMAYLLLRLSERDP
;
A
#
# COMPACT_ATOMS: atom_id res chain seq x y z
N MET A 1 -29.00 2.93 -21.59
CA MET A 1 -27.70 2.34 -21.28
C MET A 1 -27.36 2.69 -19.84
N PRO A 2 -27.05 1.75 -18.96
CA PRO A 2 -26.68 2.07 -17.59
C PRO A 2 -25.35 2.84 -17.61
N THR A 3 -25.36 4.07 -17.13
CA THR A 3 -24.17 4.89 -16.95
C THR A 3 -23.32 4.25 -15.86
N HIS A 4 -22.31 3.47 -16.24
CA HIS A 4 -21.31 2.98 -15.30
C HIS A 4 -20.62 4.18 -14.64
N ARG A 5 -20.89 4.40 -13.36
CA ARG A 5 -20.19 5.42 -12.58
C ARG A 5 -18.69 5.19 -12.71
N SER A 6 -17.99 6.18 -13.22
CA SER A 6 -16.54 6.10 -13.41
C SER A 6 -15.83 5.99 -12.05
N SER A 7 -15.04 4.94 -11.87
CA SER A 7 -14.17 4.80 -10.68
C SER A 7 -12.99 5.78 -10.66
N ALA A 8 -12.77 6.52 -11.75
CA ALA A 8 -11.64 7.42 -11.88
C ALA A 8 -11.72 8.62 -10.91
N VAL A 9 -12.91 9.16 -10.66
CA VAL A 9 -13.10 10.26 -9.69
C VAL A 9 -12.78 9.82 -8.26
N PRO A 10 -13.37 8.73 -7.73
CA PRO A 10 -12.99 8.22 -6.41
C PRO A 10 -11.50 7.92 -6.26
N LEU A 11 -10.87 7.34 -7.29
CA LEU A 11 -9.44 7.05 -7.27
C LEU A 11 -8.59 8.32 -7.25
N ALA A 12 -8.96 9.35 -8.03
CA ALA A 12 -8.29 10.65 -8.00
C ALA A 12 -8.39 11.30 -6.61
N CYS A 13 -9.59 11.29 -6.00
CA CYS A 13 -9.80 11.82 -4.65
C CYS A 13 -9.00 11.04 -3.59
N MET A 14 -9.02 9.70 -3.65
CA MET A 14 -8.22 8.87 -2.73
C MET A 14 -6.73 9.16 -2.87
N TYR A 15 -6.23 9.27 -4.10
CA TYR A 15 -4.82 9.54 -4.33
C TYR A 15 -4.42 10.95 -3.88
N ALA A 16 -5.28 11.96 -4.11
CA ALA A 16 -5.09 13.29 -3.58
C ALA A 16 -5.05 13.29 -2.04
N ALA A 17 -5.97 12.58 -1.38
CA ALA A 17 -5.97 12.42 0.07
C ALA A 17 -4.69 11.74 0.58
N LEU A 18 -4.17 10.75 -0.15
CA LEU A 18 -2.89 10.11 0.17
C LEU A 18 -1.72 11.09 0.09
N ILE A 19 -1.69 11.96 -0.94
CA ILE A 19 -0.68 13.02 -1.05
C ILE A 19 -0.80 14.00 0.11
N VAL A 20 -2.02 14.45 0.47
CA VAL A 20 -2.26 15.32 1.63
C VAL A 20 -1.71 14.67 2.89
N TYR A 21 -2.06 13.42 3.12
CA TYR A 21 -1.56 12.66 4.26
C TYR A 21 -0.03 12.61 4.30
N ALA A 22 0.60 12.19 3.20
CA ALA A 22 2.06 12.06 3.12
C ALA A 22 2.80 13.39 3.29
N SER A 23 2.20 14.49 2.83
CA SER A 23 2.80 15.82 2.88
C SER A 23 2.68 16.49 4.24
N LEU A 24 1.58 16.27 4.96
CA LEU A 24 1.26 16.97 6.22
C LEU A 24 1.39 16.09 7.47
N TYR A 25 1.64 14.78 7.31
CA TYR A 25 1.86 13.89 8.47
C TYR A 25 3.07 14.38 9.30
N PRO A 26 3.01 14.39 10.65
CA PRO A 26 2.02 13.75 11.53
C PRO A 26 0.80 14.61 11.93
N PHE A 27 0.54 15.75 11.29
CA PHE A 27 -0.55 16.68 11.59
C PHE A 27 -0.50 17.30 13.01
N ALA A 28 0.65 17.25 13.65
CA ALA A 28 0.88 17.70 15.01
C ALA A 28 1.76 18.96 15.04
N ASP A 29 1.71 19.67 16.16
CA ASP A 29 2.59 20.80 16.46
C ASP A 29 2.48 21.99 15.50
N TRP A 30 1.29 22.22 14.95
CA TRP A 30 1.03 23.37 14.09
C TRP A 30 1.34 24.68 14.81
N ARG A 31 2.23 25.49 14.23
CA ARG A 31 2.63 26.78 14.81
C ARG A 31 2.90 27.82 13.72
N ALA A 32 2.63 29.08 14.04
CA ALA A 32 3.07 30.19 13.18
C ALA A 32 4.59 30.37 13.32
N THR A 33 5.28 30.43 12.18
CA THR A 33 6.76 30.56 12.14
C THR A 33 7.24 32.00 12.24
N GLY A 34 6.33 33.00 12.25
CA GLY A 34 6.66 34.42 12.25
C GLY A 34 7.19 34.96 10.89
N VAL A 35 7.31 34.07 9.90
CA VAL A 35 7.72 34.41 8.52
C VAL A 35 6.48 34.30 7.63
N SER A 36 6.45 35.10 6.55
CA SER A 36 5.35 35.01 5.58
C SER A 36 5.26 33.59 4.99
N PRO A 37 4.08 32.92 5.04
CA PRO A 37 3.91 31.59 4.46
C PRO A 37 4.17 31.50 2.96
N TRP A 38 4.26 32.65 2.27
CA TRP A 38 4.56 32.75 0.85
C TRP A 38 6.06 32.97 0.56
N ALA A 39 6.88 33.16 1.60
CA ALA A 39 8.29 33.47 1.45
C ALA A 39 9.04 32.39 0.64
N PHE A 40 8.64 31.12 0.75
CA PHE A 40 9.30 30.01 0.05
C PHE A 40 9.28 30.16 -1.47
N LEU A 41 8.32 30.88 -2.06
CA LEU A 41 8.24 31.09 -3.51
C LEU A 41 9.43 31.89 -4.07
N TRP A 42 10.02 32.76 -3.26
CA TRP A 42 11.12 33.64 -3.65
C TRP A 42 12.48 33.23 -3.09
N LEU A 43 12.54 32.15 -2.30
CA LEU A 43 13.80 31.63 -1.79
C LEU A 43 14.67 31.10 -2.95
N PRO A 44 16.00 31.30 -2.89
CA PRO A 44 16.88 30.66 -3.84
C PRO A 44 16.75 29.13 -3.72
N TRP A 45 16.96 28.45 -4.83
CA TRP A 45 16.92 26.99 -4.85
C TRP A 45 17.95 26.44 -3.87
N SER A 46 17.48 25.57 -2.98
CA SER A 46 18.34 24.92 -2.00
C SER A 46 19.40 24.07 -2.70
N ARG A 47 20.59 24.00 -2.11
CA ARG A 47 21.67 23.10 -2.59
C ARG A 47 21.66 21.73 -1.91
N TRP A 48 20.73 21.50 -1.00
CA TRP A 48 20.68 20.34 -0.12
C TRP A 48 19.66 19.29 -0.55
N TRP A 49 19.48 19.07 -1.86
CA TRP A 49 18.58 18.04 -2.35
C TRP A 49 19.28 16.72 -2.49
N THR A 50 18.55 15.65 -2.16
CA THR A 50 18.93 14.32 -2.58
C THR A 50 18.21 13.96 -3.88
N GLY A 51 18.83 13.14 -4.73
CA GLY A 51 18.16 12.65 -5.94
C GLY A 51 16.84 11.93 -5.62
N PHE A 52 16.75 11.36 -4.42
CA PHE A 52 15.54 10.72 -3.93
C PHE A 52 14.40 11.73 -3.70
N ASP A 53 14.66 12.89 -3.08
CA ASP A 53 13.64 13.92 -2.83
C ASP A 53 13.08 14.45 -4.14
N LEU A 54 13.95 14.69 -5.13
CA LEU A 54 13.53 15.13 -6.46
C LEU A 54 12.63 14.11 -7.15
N LEU A 55 13.02 12.82 -7.13
CA LEU A 55 12.26 11.74 -7.73
C LEU A 55 10.94 11.49 -6.99
N ALA A 56 10.93 11.55 -5.67
CA ALA A 56 9.73 11.31 -4.86
C ALA A 56 8.64 12.35 -5.15
N ASN A 57 9.01 13.64 -5.23
CA ASN A 57 8.08 14.72 -5.57
C ASN A 57 7.58 14.58 -7.02
N LEU A 58 8.48 14.40 -7.98
CA LEU A 58 8.11 14.22 -9.38
C LEU A 58 7.20 13.00 -9.58
N LEU A 59 7.67 11.81 -9.18
CA LEU A 59 6.96 10.55 -9.41
C LEU A 59 5.69 10.43 -8.56
N GLY A 60 5.66 11.04 -7.38
CA GLY A 60 4.48 11.07 -6.52
C GLY A 60 3.28 11.78 -7.15
N TYR A 61 3.51 12.76 -8.01
CA TYR A 61 2.44 13.50 -8.68
C TYR A 61 2.08 12.98 -10.08
N VAL A 62 2.86 12.07 -10.67
CA VAL A 62 2.54 11.44 -11.97
C VAL A 62 1.19 10.69 -11.91
N PRO A 63 0.92 9.81 -10.93
CA PRO A 63 -0.38 9.14 -10.84
C PRO A 63 -1.53 10.13 -10.63
N LEU A 64 -1.33 11.21 -9.86
CA LEU A 64 -2.33 12.25 -9.66
C LEU A 64 -2.75 12.88 -10.99
N GLY A 65 -1.77 13.32 -11.78
CA GLY A 65 -2.03 13.92 -13.09
C GLY A 65 -2.80 13.00 -14.04
N ALA A 66 -2.40 11.73 -14.10
CA ALA A 66 -3.07 10.72 -14.92
C ALA A 66 -4.51 10.44 -14.44
N LEU A 67 -4.72 10.36 -13.13
CA LEU A 67 -6.04 10.10 -12.53
C LEU A 67 -6.98 11.32 -12.69
N LEU A 68 -6.50 12.54 -12.48
CA LEU A 68 -7.27 13.76 -12.69
C LEU A 68 -7.70 13.89 -14.15
N PHE A 69 -6.76 13.74 -15.08
CA PHE A 69 -7.06 13.74 -16.51
C PHE A 69 -8.10 12.67 -16.86
N GLY A 70 -7.88 11.43 -16.42
CA GLY A 70 -8.77 10.31 -16.66
C GLY A 70 -10.18 10.51 -16.08
N ALA A 71 -10.28 11.11 -14.89
CA ALA A 71 -11.55 11.44 -14.27
C ALA A 71 -12.37 12.42 -15.11
N MET A 72 -11.75 13.47 -15.65
CA MET A 72 -12.40 14.50 -16.43
C MET A 72 -12.81 14.02 -17.81
N VAL A 73 -11.92 13.34 -18.54
CA VAL A 73 -12.24 12.78 -19.86
C VAL A 73 -13.38 11.76 -19.76
N ARG A 74 -13.40 10.93 -18.73
CA ARG A 74 -14.49 9.97 -18.51
C ARG A 74 -15.80 10.62 -18.04
N SER A 75 -15.72 11.86 -17.56
CA SER A 75 -16.89 12.69 -17.25
C SER A 75 -17.37 13.49 -18.48
N GLY A 76 -16.82 13.26 -19.67
CA GLY A 76 -17.23 13.85 -20.93
C GLY A 76 -16.56 15.18 -21.28
N TRP A 77 -15.50 15.58 -20.56
CA TRP A 77 -14.76 16.80 -20.86
C TRP A 77 -13.84 16.63 -22.06
N ALA A 78 -13.67 17.69 -22.85
CA ALA A 78 -12.75 17.69 -23.98
C ALA A 78 -11.29 17.50 -23.48
N VAL A 79 -10.47 16.78 -24.25
CA VAL A 79 -9.08 16.41 -23.92
C VAL A 79 -8.25 17.63 -23.48
N GLY A 80 -8.29 18.72 -24.23
CA GLY A 80 -7.52 19.94 -23.90
C GLY A 80 -7.96 20.57 -22.58
N ARG A 81 -9.28 20.62 -22.31
CA ARG A 81 -9.80 21.14 -21.02
C ARG A 81 -9.45 20.22 -19.86
N SER A 82 -9.49 18.89 -20.08
CA SER A 82 -9.11 17.90 -19.07
C SER A 82 -7.63 18.01 -18.71
N LEU A 83 -6.78 18.22 -19.70
CA LEU A 83 -5.35 18.44 -19.49
C LEU A 83 -5.07 19.73 -18.69
N ALA A 84 -5.66 20.86 -19.12
CA ALA A 84 -5.48 22.15 -18.45
C ALA A 84 -5.97 22.10 -16.99
N LEU A 85 -7.16 21.51 -16.75
CA LEU A 85 -7.72 21.45 -15.41
C LEU A 85 -6.97 20.47 -14.50
N ALA A 86 -6.44 19.38 -15.05
CA ALA A 86 -5.59 18.47 -14.28
C ALA A 86 -4.32 19.19 -13.78
N LEU A 87 -3.70 20.01 -14.63
CA LEU A 87 -2.55 20.83 -14.26
C LEU A 87 -2.91 21.87 -13.19
N VAL A 88 -4.01 22.58 -13.37
CA VAL A 88 -4.45 23.59 -12.39
C VAL A 88 -4.74 22.96 -11.04
N LEU A 89 -5.45 21.84 -11.01
CA LEU A 89 -5.78 21.15 -9.75
C LEU A 89 -4.54 20.55 -9.06
N GLY A 90 -3.62 19.97 -9.83
CA GLY A 90 -2.36 19.46 -9.27
C GLY A 90 -1.47 20.57 -8.74
N ALA A 91 -1.36 21.68 -9.46
CA ALA A 91 -0.63 22.87 -9.02
C ALA A 91 -1.26 23.50 -7.78
N ALA A 92 -2.58 23.63 -7.74
CA ALA A 92 -3.30 24.16 -6.59
C ALA A 92 -3.14 23.29 -5.35
N LEU A 93 -3.21 21.96 -5.50
CA LEU A 93 -2.98 21.01 -4.41
C LEU A 93 -1.54 21.15 -3.88
N SER A 94 -0.55 21.17 -4.78
CA SER A 94 0.84 21.29 -4.39
C SER A 94 1.11 22.62 -3.67
N LEU A 95 0.60 23.73 -4.21
CA LEU A 95 0.75 25.03 -3.58
C LEU A 95 0.11 25.10 -2.19
N ALA A 96 -1.10 24.51 -2.05
CA ALA A 96 -1.79 24.45 -0.76
C ALA A 96 -1.02 23.61 0.28
N LEU A 97 -0.37 22.54 -0.16
CA LEU A 97 0.45 21.69 0.71
C LEU A 97 1.74 22.37 1.13
N GLU A 98 2.46 23.01 0.19
CA GLU A 98 3.66 23.78 0.51
C GLU A 98 3.32 24.96 1.45
N PHE A 99 2.19 25.63 1.22
CA PHE A 99 1.69 26.66 2.14
C PHE A 99 1.43 26.06 3.53
N GLY A 100 0.75 24.91 3.62
CA GLY A 100 0.48 24.24 4.89
C GLY A 100 1.73 23.78 5.62
N GLN A 101 2.75 23.33 4.91
CA GLN A 101 4.02 22.87 5.47
C GLN A 101 4.77 23.97 6.22
N ASN A 102 4.60 25.25 5.87
CA ASN A 102 5.18 26.35 6.62
C ASN A 102 4.75 26.41 8.10
N PHE A 103 3.62 25.81 8.42
CA PHE A 103 3.12 25.77 9.80
C PHE A 103 3.55 24.50 10.55
N LEU A 104 4.25 23.57 9.91
CA LEU A 104 4.73 22.34 10.50
C LEU A 104 6.23 22.41 10.79
N PRO A 105 6.68 22.35 12.06
CA PRO A 105 8.08 22.52 12.45
C PRO A 105 9.04 21.51 11.80
N GLN A 106 8.54 20.35 11.45
CA GLN A 106 9.31 19.26 10.88
C GLN A 106 9.31 19.27 9.33
N ARG A 107 8.73 20.32 8.71
CA ARG A 107 8.64 20.46 7.27
C ARG A 107 9.27 21.78 6.82
N VAL A 108 9.80 21.75 5.63
CA VAL A 108 10.36 22.95 4.97
C VAL A 108 9.66 23.08 3.65
N ALA A 109 8.86 24.14 3.50
CA ALA A 109 8.22 24.45 2.22
C ALA A 109 9.26 24.82 1.17
N SER A 110 9.11 24.32 -0.05
CA SER A 110 10.10 24.41 -1.11
C SER A 110 9.45 24.79 -2.45
N ASN A 111 9.98 25.83 -3.09
CA ASN A 111 9.59 26.20 -4.46
C ASN A 111 9.97 25.12 -5.48
N VAL A 112 11.01 24.35 -5.20
CA VAL A 112 11.45 23.24 -6.07
C VAL A 112 10.50 22.09 -5.99
N ASP A 113 10.04 21.74 -4.78
CA ASP A 113 9.03 20.69 -4.60
C ASP A 113 7.74 21.07 -5.36
N LEU A 114 7.34 22.36 -5.27
CA LEU A 114 6.21 22.86 -6.05
C LEU A 114 6.41 22.66 -7.56
N VAL A 115 7.58 23.02 -8.10
CA VAL A 115 7.89 22.86 -9.54
C VAL A 115 7.90 21.39 -9.94
N LEU A 116 8.51 20.51 -9.14
CA LEU A 116 8.58 19.08 -9.42
C LEU A 116 7.18 18.41 -9.35
N ASN A 117 6.36 18.82 -8.41
CA ASN A 117 4.99 18.33 -8.26
C ASN A 117 4.11 18.75 -9.48
N ILE A 118 4.26 19.98 -9.95
CA ILE A 118 3.60 20.46 -11.18
C ILE A 118 4.11 19.68 -12.39
N ALA A 119 5.43 19.50 -12.51
CA ALA A 119 6.03 18.73 -13.60
C ALA A 119 5.55 17.26 -13.57
N GLY A 120 5.49 16.63 -12.40
CA GLY A 120 4.94 15.30 -12.22
C GLY A 120 3.48 15.21 -12.65
N THR A 121 2.65 16.17 -12.23
CA THR A 121 1.26 16.27 -12.68
C THR A 121 1.15 16.40 -14.19
N ALA A 122 2.00 17.24 -14.81
CA ALA A 122 2.04 17.42 -16.25
C ALA A 122 2.41 16.13 -16.97
N CYS A 123 3.48 15.46 -16.55
CA CYS A 123 3.89 14.17 -17.09
C CYS A 123 2.75 13.13 -16.99
N GLY A 124 2.10 13.05 -15.83
CA GLY A 124 0.99 12.13 -15.61
C GLY A 124 -0.22 12.42 -16.49
N ALA A 125 -0.62 13.67 -16.60
CA ALA A 125 -1.73 14.08 -17.46
C ALA A 125 -1.42 13.87 -18.96
N LEU A 126 -0.18 14.10 -19.40
CA LEU A 126 0.28 13.79 -20.75
C LEU A 126 0.29 12.28 -21.03
N LEU A 127 0.79 11.47 -20.08
CA LEU A 127 0.72 10.00 -20.19
C LEU A 127 -0.73 9.52 -20.26
N GLY A 128 -1.62 10.06 -19.41
CA GLY A 128 -3.06 9.80 -19.48
C GLY A 128 -3.66 10.15 -20.84
N THR A 129 -3.26 11.28 -21.41
CA THR A 129 -3.66 11.73 -22.75
C THR A 129 -3.20 10.76 -23.83
N LEU A 130 -1.93 10.35 -23.80
CA LEU A 130 -1.37 9.38 -24.74
C LEU A 130 -2.09 8.03 -24.66
N VAL A 131 -2.35 7.52 -23.46
CA VAL A 131 -3.13 6.29 -23.24
C VAL A 131 -4.56 6.43 -23.77
N HIS A 132 -5.20 7.59 -23.57
CA HIS A 132 -6.54 7.85 -24.09
C HIS A 132 -6.56 7.88 -25.62
N LEU A 133 -5.66 8.66 -26.26
CA LEU A 133 -5.60 8.82 -27.71
C LEU A 133 -5.17 7.53 -28.43
N SER A 134 -4.31 6.70 -27.81
CA SER A 134 -3.89 5.42 -28.35
C SER A 134 -4.93 4.30 -28.23
N GLY A 135 -6.10 4.58 -27.64
CA GLY A 135 -7.12 3.56 -27.34
C GLY A 135 -6.70 2.58 -26.24
N GLY A 136 -5.71 2.94 -25.41
CA GLY A 136 -5.19 2.09 -24.34
C GLY A 136 -6.24 1.71 -23.30
N VAL A 137 -7.21 2.59 -23.03
CA VAL A 137 -8.34 2.31 -22.11
C VAL A 137 -9.21 1.17 -22.65
N GLN A 138 -9.53 1.18 -23.96
CA GLN A 138 -10.32 0.13 -24.60
C GLN A 138 -9.57 -1.19 -24.61
N ARG A 139 -8.28 -1.16 -24.93
CA ARG A 139 -7.39 -2.36 -24.87
C ARG A 139 -7.32 -2.94 -23.48
N TRP A 140 -7.19 -2.06 -22.47
CA TRP A 140 -7.21 -2.48 -21.07
C TRP A 140 -8.54 -3.12 -20.66
N GLN A 141 -9.68 -2.54 -21.11
CA GLN A 141 -10.98 -3.13 -20.84
C GLN A 141 -11.15 -4.50 -21.48
N GLN A 142 -10.76 -4.66 -22.75
CA GLN A 142 -10.76 -5.94 -23.44
C GLN A 142 -9.85 -6.97 -22.75
N LEU A 143 -8.64 -6.57 -22.32
CA LEU A 143 -7.75 -7.43 -21.57
C LEU A 143 -8.38 -7.84 -20.24
N ARG A 144 -8.96 -6.88 -19.51
CA ARG A 144 -9.62 -7.12 -18.25
C ARG A 144 -10.79 -8.10 -18.40
N GLU A 145 -11.63 -7.93 -19.41
CA GLU A 145 -12.77 -8.82 -19.69
C GLU A 145 -12.32 -10.24 -20.05
N ARG A 146 -11.17 -10.37 -20.71
CA ARG A 146 -10.59 -11.69 -21.05
C ARG A 146 -10.02 -12.42 -19.83
N TRP A 147 -9.49 -11.69 -18.83
CA TRP A 147 -8.75 -12.27 -17.71
C TRP A 147 -9.58 -12.37 -16.45
N PHE A 148 -10.48 -11.43 -16.24
CA PHE A 148 -11.20 -11.27 -14.98
C PHE A 148 -12.71 -11.24 -15.18
N ILE A 149 -13.42 -11.62 -14.14
CA ILE A 149 -14.88 -11.54 -14.11
C ILE A 149 -15.37 -10.09 -13.99
N ALA A 150 -16.63 -9.83 -14.33
CA ALA A 150 -17.21 -8.49 -14.31
C ALA A 150 -17.07 -7.77 -12.94
N ARG A 151 -17.26 -8.50 -11.84
CA ARG A 151 -17.12 -8.00 -10.46
C ARG A 151 -15.73 -8.23 -9.87
N SER A 152 -14.67 -7.94 -10.62
CA SER A 152 -13.28 -8.16 -10.21
C SER A 152 -12.66 -6.98 -9.46
N ALA A 153 -13.30 -5.81 -9.41
CA ALA A 153 -12.68 -4.57 -8.93
C ALA A 153 -12.16 -4.68 -7.48
N GLY A 154 -12.94 -5.24 -6.55
CA GLY A 154 -12.51 -5.38 -5.16
C GLY A 154 -11.28 -6.27 -4.99
N GLY A 155 -11.27 -7.45 -5.64
CA GLY A 155 -10.10 -8.34 -5.58
C GLY A 155 -8.86 -7.74 -6.23
N LEU A 156 -9.02 -7.04 -7.37
CA LEU A 156 -7.91 -6.33 -8.01
C LEU A 156 -7.37 -5.18 -7.16
N SER A 157 -8.25 -4.45 -6.47
CA SER A 157 -7.81 -3.40 -5.53
C SER A 157 -7.02 -3.98 -4.36
N LEU A 158 -7.46 -5.10 -3.79
CA LEU A 158 -6.73 -5.80 -2.74
C LEU A 158 -5.35 -6.27 -3.22
N LEU A 159 -5.28 -6.83 -4.42
CA LEU A 159 -4.01 -7.28 -5.02
C LEU A 159 -3.05 -6.12 -5.31
N LEU A 160 -3.58 -4.94 -5.66
CA LEU A 160 -2.77 -3.74 -5.86
C LEU A 160 -2.26 -3.16 -4.52
N LEU A 161 -3.08 -3.24 -3.46
CA LEU A 161 -2.71 -2.75 -2.13
C LEU A 161 -1.72 -3.68 -1.41
N TRP A 162 -1.71 -4.97 -1.72
CA TRP A 162 -0.85 -5.93 -1.03
C TRP A 162 0.64 -5.60 -1.08
N PRO A 163 1.27 -5.34 -2.24
CA PRO A 163 2.68 -4.96 -2.29
C PRO A 163 2.98 -3.63 -1.59
N LEU A 164 2.01 -2.71 -1.52
CA LEU A 164 2.17 -1.47 -0.74
C LEU A 164 2.23 -1.76 0.76
N GLY A 165 1.44 -2.71 1.25
CA GLY A 165 1.50 -3.17 2.63
C GLY A 165 2.81 -3.86 2.99
N LEU A 166 3.49 -4.47 2.02
CA LEU A 166 4.80 -5.10 2.19
C LEU A 166 5.97 -4.11 2.21
N LEU A 167 5.78 -2.84 1.87
CA LEU A 167 6.83 -1.81 1.95
C LEU A 167 7.22 -1.48 3.41
N VAL A 168 6.43 -1.90 4.38
CA VAL A 168 6.82 -1.86 5.80
C VAL A 168 7.38 -3.21 6.19
N PRO A 169 8.53 -3.25 6.85
CA PRO A 169 9.13 -4.50 7.29
C PRO A 169 8.18 -5.31 8.16
N THR A 170 8.05 -6.57 7.84
CA THR A 170 7.20 -7.52 8.55
C THR A 170 8.09 -8.54 9.29
N PRO A 171 7.69 -9.07 10.45
CA PRO A 171 8.51 -10.02 11.21
C PRO A 171 8.71 -11.36 10.50
N VAL A 172 7.88 -11.64 9.52
CA VAL A 172 7.96 -12.85 8.67
C VAL A 172 7.84 -12.40 7.23
N THR A 173 8.65 -12.95 6.34
CA THR A 173 8.61 -12.65 4.90
C THR A 173 7.18 -12.81 4.36
N LEU A 174 6.65 -11.76 3.68
CA LEU A 174 5.27 -11.67 3.18
C LEU A 174 4.18 -11.70 4.28
N GLY A 175 4.54 -11.63 5.56
CA GLY A 175 3.60 -11.67 6.69
C GLY A 175 2.94 -10.32 6.96
N THR A 176 1.68 -10.16 6.60
CA THR A 176 0.88 -8.97 6.89
C THR A 176 -0.14 -9.24 8.00
N GLY A 177 -0.70 -8.19 8.63
CA GLY A 177 -1.79 -8.37 9.61
C GLY A 177 -1.43 -8.11 11.07
N GLN A 178 -0.35 -7.39 11.36
CA GLN A 178 0.16 -7.09 12.72
C GLN A 178 -0.63 -6.00 13.45
N VAL A 179 -1.93 -5.92 13.26
CA VAL A 179 -2.73 -4.87 13.92
C VAL A 179 -2.98 -5.17 15.39
N TRP A 180 -3.02 -6.45 15.78
CA TRP A 180 -3.44 -6.88 17.12
C TRP A 180 -2.58 -6.32 18.26
N PRO A 181 -1.24 -6.35 18.21
CA PRO A 181 -0.41 -5.76 19.27
C PRO A 181 -0.73 -4.27 19.51
N ARG A 182 -0.87 -3.51 18.43
CA ARG A 182 -1.20 -2.07 18.52
C ARG A 182 -2.60 -1.81 19.04
N LEU A 183 -3.57 -2.59 18.56
CA LEU A 183 -4.95 -2.47 19.05
C LEU A 183 -5.01 -2.77 20.56
N ARG A 184 -4.32 -3.81 20.99
CA ARG A 184 -4.21 -4.18 22.39
C ARG A 184 -3.58 -3.08 23.23
N ASP A 185 -2.44 -2.52 22.80
CA ASP A 185 -1.73 -1.46 23.52
C ASP A 185 -2.60 -0.19 23.62
N THR A 186 -3.31 0.15 22.54
CA THR A 186 -4.24 1.29 22.49
C THR A 186 -5.43 1.06 23.44
N LEU A 187 -6.02 -0.14 23.41
CA LEU A 187 -7.12 -0.49 24.32
C LEU A 187 -6.66 -0.49 25.78
N ALA A 188 -5.47 -1.03 26.06
CA ALA A 188 -4.90 -1.01 27.39
C ALA A 188 -4.73 0.42 27.91
N SER A 189 -4.21 1.33 27.07
CA SER A 189 -4.05 2.74 27.45
C SER A 189 -5.37 3.47 27.64
N TRP A 190 -6.40 3.19 26.84
CA TRP A 190 -7.72 3.81 27.00
C TRP A 190 -8.49 3.29 28.21
N LEU A 191 -8.26 2.04 28.59
CA LEU A 191 -8.98 1.41 29.69
C LEU A 191 -8.24 1.54 31.02
N SER A 192 -6.97 1.97 31.03
CA SER A 192 -6.14 2.08 32.24
C SER A 192 -6.77 2.92 33.36
N ASP A 193 -7.49 4.00 32.98
CA ASP A 193 -8.11 4.93 33.90
C ASP A 193 -9.61 4.66 34.13
N THR A 194 -10.10 3.50 33.71
CA THR A 194 -11.51 3.13 33.85
C THR A 194 -11.71 2.00 34.85
N THR A 195 -12.92 1.86 35.37
CA THR A 195 -13.31 0.73 36.22
C THR A 195 -13.23 -0.65 35.55
N LEU A 196 -13.03 -0.66 34.23
CA LEU A 196 -12.86 -1.88 33.44
C LEU A 196 -11.39 -2.34 33.38
N ALA A 197 -10.45 -1.55 33.90
CA ALA A 197 -9.02 -1.86 33.86
C ALA A 197 -8.74 -3.24 34.46
N ASP A 198 -9.23 -3.52 35.66
CA ASP A 198 -8.96 -4.78 36.36
C ASP A 198 -9.50 -6.02 35.62
N TRP A 199 -10.61 -5.85 34.91
CA TRP A 199 -11.21 -6.92 34.11
C TRP A 199 -10.49 -7.18 32.79
N THR A 200 -9.93 -6.15 32.20
CA THR A 200 -9.32 -6.19 30.86
C THR A 200 -7.81 -6.40 30.90
N GLN A 201 -7.13 -6.02 31.98
CA GLN A 201 -5.68 -6.19 32.12
C GLN A 201 -5.18 -7.61 31.83
N PRO A 202 -5.80 -8.71 32.31
CA PRO A 202 -5.31 -10.06 32.01
C PRO A 202 -5.26 -10.40 30.51
N TRP A 203 -6.10 -9.74 29.70
CA TRP A 203 -6.22 -9.94 28.26
C TRP A 203 -5.40 -8.94 27.45
N LEU A 204 -5.13 -7.77 28.01
CA LEU A 204 -4.46 -6.67 27.33
C LEU A 204 -2.98 -6.53 27.70
N THR A 205 -2.57 -7.01 28.86
CA THR A 205 -1.14 -7.01 29.22
C THR A 205 -0.40 -8.04 28.38
N PRO A 206 0.73 -7.63 27.73
CA PRO A 206 1.61 -8.59 27.09
C PRO A 206 2.06 -9.63 28.12
N SER A 207 2.06 -10.89 27.74
CA SER A 207 2.76 -11.90 28.55
C SER A 207 4.21 -11.41 28.74
N ALA A 208 4.70 -11.42 29.97
CA ALA A 208 6.06 -11.00 30.30
C ALA A 208 7.16 -11.91 29.67
N ALA A 209 6.78 -12.88 28.87
CA ALA A 209 7.68 -13.70 28.12
C ALA A 209 8.44 -12.87 27.07
N THR A 210 9.75 -12.96 27.08
CA THR A 210 10.59 -12.40 26.02
C THR A 210 10.07 -12.83 24.66
N PRO A 211 9.95 -11.91 23.68
CA PRO A 211 9.48 -12.26 22.35
C PRO A 211 10.41 -13.34 21.76
N VAL A 212 9.87 -14.54 21.59
CA VAL A 212 10.62 -15.65 20.98
C VAL A 212 10.30 -15.68 19.50
N PRO A 213 11.30 -15.79 18.60
CA PRO A 213 11.08 -16.00 17.19
C PRO A 213 10.12 -17.19 16.93
N LEU A 214 9.37 -17.11 15.86
CA LEU A 214 8.51 -18.23 15.47
C LEU A 214 9.32 -19.51 15.30
N ALA A 215 8.75 -20.64 15.75
CA ALA A 215 9.33 -21.94 15.44
C ALA A 215 9.46 -22.12 13.92
N PRO A 216 10.54 -22.76 13.40
CA PRO A 216 10.78 -22.87 11.96
C PRO A 216 9.60 -23.40 11.14
N GLY A 217 8.81 -24.33 11.70
CA GLY A 217 7.61 -24.83 11.06
C GLY A 217 6.48 -23.78 10.96
N ALA A 218 6.31 -22.97 12.00
CA ALA A 218 5.33 -21.87 12.00
C ALA A 218 5.74 -20.75 11.02
N GLU A 219 7.03 -20.40 11.00
CA GLU A 219 7.58 -19.45 10.03
C GLU A 219 7.38 -19.95 8.60
N PHE A 220 7.69 -21.23 8.33
CA PHE A 220 7.49 -21.86 7.03
C PHE A 220 6.03 -21.73 6.55
N ILE A 221 5.07 -22.08 7.42
CA ILE A 221 3.64 -21.98 7.09
C ILE A 221 3.23 -20.53 6.85
N ALA A 222 3.69 -19.60 7.68
CA ALA A 222 3.39 -18.18 7.54
C ALA A 222 3.88 -17.62 6.21
N ILE A 223 5.11 -17.93 5.80
CA ILE A 223 5.68 -17.49 4.51
C ILE A 223 4.92 -18.12 3.34
N ALA A 224 4.68 -19.44 3.38
CA ALA A 224 3.97 -20.14 2.32
C ALA A 224 2.55 -19.57 2.12
N PHE A 225 1.84 -19.29 3.21
CA PHE A 225 0.49 -18.72 3.17
C PHE A 225 0.48 -17.22 2.86
N GLY A 226 1.54 -16.51 3.23
CA GLY A 226 1.77 -15.11 2.83
C GLY A 226 1.83 -14.94 1.31
N LEU A 227 2.37 -15.93 0.59
CA LEU A 227 2.34 -15.96 -0.88
C LEU A 227 1.03 -16.56 -1.43
N LEU A 228 0.55 -17.63 -0.84
CA LEU A 228 -0.63 -18.34 -1.33
C LEU A 228 -1.90 -17.47 -1.22
N GLY A 229 -2.06 -16.69 -0.15
CA GLY A 229 -3.22 -15.83 0.07
C GLY A 229 -3.54 -14.91 -1.11
N PRO A 230 -2.61 -14.01 -1.53
CA PRO A 230 -2.81 -13.14 -2.69
C PRO A 230 -3.06 -13.92 -3.99
N CYS A 231 -2.38 -15.05 -4.20
CA CYS A 231 -2.63 -15.91 -5.36
C CYS A 231 -4.09 -16.41 -5.39
N LEU A 232 -4.59 -16.90 -4.27
CA LEU A 232 -5.96 -17.37 -4.16
C LEU A 232 -6.98 -16.24 -4.30
N ILE A 233 -6.69 -15.02 -3.80
CA ILE A 233 -7.54 -13.84 -4.05
C ILE A 233 -7.61 -13.56 -5.56
N ALA A 234 -6.49 -13.62 -6.29
CA ALA A 234 -6.48 -13.46 -7.75
C ALA A 234 -7.34 -14.54 -8.43
N TYR A 235 -7.39 -15.75 -7.87
CA TYR A 235 -8.20 -16.85 -8.40
C TYR A 235 -9.70 -16.66 -8.18
N THR A 236 -10.11 -15.93 -7.16
CA THR A 236 -11.52 -15.60 -6.95
C THR A 236 -12.09 -14.68 -8.05
N VAL A 237 -11.23 -13.89 -8.69
CA VAL A 237 -11.63 -12.90 -9.70
C VAL A 237 -11.24 -13.27 -11.13
N SER A 238 -10.59 -14.42 -11.33
CA SER A 238 -10.14 -14.91 -12.64
C SER A 238 -10.75 -16.25 -13.01
N SER A 239 -10.70 -16.59 -14.31
CA SER A 239 -11.13 -17.89 -14.79
C SER A 239 -10.08 -18.97 -14.46
N PRO A 240 -10.49 -20.20 -14.08
CA PRO A 240 -9.56 -21.31 -13.87
C PRO A 240 -8.68 -21.57 -15.11
N GLY A 241 -7.45 -22.03 -14.87
CA GLY A 241 -6.53 -22.41 -15.94
C GLY A 241 -5.19 -21.67 -15.91
N TRP A 242 -4.44 -21.77 -17.01
CA TRP A 242 -3.05 -21.28 -17.12
C TRP A 242 -2.85 -19.79 -16.78
N ARG A 243 -3.88 -18.95 -17.00
CA ARG A 243 -3.82 -17.51 -16.63
C ARG A 243 -3.59 -17.30 -15.14
N ARG A 244 -4.15 -18.18 -14.30
CA ARG A 244 -3.92 -18.15 -12.85
C ARG A 244 -2.47 -18.47 -12.49
N MET A 245 -1.80 -19.31 -13.27
CA MET A 245 -0.37 -19.57 -13.07
C MET A 245 0.46 -18.32 -13.33
N LEU A 246 0.12 -17.54 -14.38
CA LEU A 246 0.77 -16.24 -14.62
C LEU A 246 0.46 -15.22 -13.51
N LEU A 247 -0.77 -15.20 -13.00
CA LEU A 247 -1.12 -14.34 -11.85
C LEU A 247 -0.34 -14.74 -10.60
N ALA A 248 -0.14 -16.04 -10.36
CA ALA A 248 0.69 -16.52 -9.25
C ALA A 248 2.16 -16.10 -9.42
N GLY A 249 2.70 -16.23 -10.62
CA GLY A 249 4.05 -15.74 -10.93
C GLY A 249 4.20 -14.24 -10.74
N GLY A 250 3.20 -13.47 -11.18
CA GLY A 250 3.13 -12.03 -10.98
C GLY A 250 3.04 -11.65 -9.49
N ALA A 251 2.22 -12.36 -8.71
CA ALA A 251 2.11 -12.14 -7.26
C ALA A 251 3.43 -12.46 -6.55
N ALA A 252 4.07 -13.59 -6.89
CA ALA A 252 5.37 -13.95 -6.35
C ALA A 252 6.44 -12.89 -6.66
N GLY A 253 6.54 -12.48 -7.93
CA GLY A 253 7.49 -11.45 -8.35
C GLY A 253 7.25 -10.11 -7.66
N LEU A 254 5.99 -9.64 -7.58
CA LEU A 254 5.64 -8.39 -6.91
C LEU A 254 5.87 -8.47 -5.39
N GLY A 255 5.53 -9.58 -4.76
CA GLY A 255 5.76 -9.78 -3.32
C GLY A 255 7.24 -9.75 -2.98
N LEU A 256 8.06 -10.48 -3.71
CA LEU A 256 9.51 -10.50 -3.51
C LEU A 256 10.16 -9.14 -3.80
N LEU A 257 9.72 -8.47 -4.87
CA LEU A 257 10.20 -7.12 -5.20
C LEU A 257 9.83 -6.13 -4.09
N ALA A 258 8.58 -6.14 -3.62
CA ALA A 258 8.12 -5.25 -2.56
C ALA A 258 8.87 -5.49 -1.25
N THR A 259 9.09 -6.75 -0.86
CA THR A 259 9.83 -7.12 0.35
C THR A 259 11.30 -6.73 0.24
N THR A 260 11.94 -6.98 -0.92
CA THR A 260 13.33 -6.58 -1.16
C THR A 260 13.48 -5.06 -1.13
N LEU A 261 12.54 -4.36 -1.77
CA LEU A 261 12.49 -2.90 -1.74
C LEU A 261 12.27 -2.38 -0.32
N SER A 262 11.35 -3.00 0.44
CA SER A 262 11.10 -2.68 1.84
C SER A 262 12.38 -2.74 2.68
N THR A 263 13.09 -3.86 2.62
CA THR A 263 14.34 -4.03 3.37
C THR A 263 15.44 -3.07 2.92
N ALA A 264 15.59 -2.87 1.61
CA ALA A 264 16.55 -1.90 1.07
C ALA A 264 16.26 -0.47 1.51
N LEU A 265 14.98 -0.08 1.52
CA LEU A 265 14.56 1.26 1.86
C LEU A 265 14.59 1.55 3.37
N ASN A 266 14.26 0.55 4.18
CA ASN A 266 14.20 0.71 5.65
C ASN A 266 15.57 0.47 6.32
N PHE A 267 16.42 -0.37 5.76
CA PHE A 267 17.68 -0.79 6.40
C PHE A 267 18.94 -0.57 5.54
N GLY A 268 18.77 -0.03 4.36
CA GLY A 268 19.86 0.25 3.42
C GLY A 268 20.03 -0.81 2.34
N PRO A 269 20.62 -0.41 1.18
CA PRO A 269 20.76 -1.29 0.02
C PRO A 269 21.55 -2.58 0.31
N GLN A 270 22.50 -2.54 1.25
CA GLN A 270 23.27 -3.69 1.69
C GLN A 270 22.42 -4.76 2.39
N HIS A 271 21.26 -4.39 2.92
CA HIS A 271 20.32 -5.28 3.59
C HIS A 271 19.13 -5.69 2.71
N ALA A 272 19.19 -5.42 1.41
CA ALA A 272 18.07 -5.68 0.48
C ALA A 272 17.54 -7.11 0.55
N LEU A 273 18.39 -8.09 0.83
CA LEU A 273 18.04 -9.52 0.93
C LEU A 273 17.96 -10.02 2.39
N ALA A 274 17.96 -9.15 3.39
CA ALA A 274 17.94 -9.55 4.81
C ALA A 274 16.61 -10.23 5.23
N TRP A 275 15.58 -10.18 4.40
CA TRP A 275 14.33 -10.93 4.58
C TRP A 275 14.49 -12.45 4.38
N HIS A 276 15.63 -12.90 3.86
CA HIS A 276 15.91 -14.30 3.59
C HIS A 276 16.38 -15.02 4.85
N THR A 277 15.63 -16.04 5.28
CA THR A 277 15.97 -16.99 6.35
C THR A 277 16.21 -18.37 5.76
N PRO A 278 16.76 -19.33 6.49
CA PRO A 278 16.93 -20.71 6.00
C PRO A 278 15.65 -21.39 5.55
N THR A 279 14.50 -21.00 6.11
CA THR A 279 13.18 -21.55 5.76
C THR A 279 12.52 -20.86 4.57
N THR A 280 12.92 -19.64 4.26
CA THR A 280 12.21 -18.76 3.30
C THR A 280 12.08 -19.36 1.90
N LEU A 281 13.16 -19.84 1.30
CA LEU A 281 13.11 -20.36 -0.07
C LEU A 281 12.24 -21.61 -0.20
N ALA A 282 12.36 -22.53 0.75
CA ALA A 282 11.54 -23.74 0.77
C ALA A 282 10.05 -23.41 0.97
N ALA A 283 9.75 -22.46 1.86
CA ALA A 283 8.38 -22.00 2.11
C ALA A 283 7.77 -21.29 0.89
N LEU A 284 8.51 -20.40 0.25
CA LEU A 284 8.08 -19.71 -0.98
C LEU A 284 7.85 -20.70 -2.12
N ALA A 285 8.77 -21.66 -2.31
CA ALA A 285 8.63 -22.71 -3.33
C ALA A 285 7.37 -23.55 -3.07
N THR A 286 7.10 -23.90 -1.81
CA THR A 286 5.89 -24.66 -1.43
C THR A 286 4.63 -23.84 -1.66
N GLY A 287 4.59 -22.59 -1.19
CA GLY A 287 3.45 -21.69 -1.41
C GLY A 287 3.16 -21.47 -2.89
N PHE A 288 4.21 -21.31 -3.71
CA PHE A 288 4.10 -21.16 -5.15
C PHE A 288 3.62 -22.47 -5.83
N ALA A 289 4.20 -23.62 -5.47
CA ALA A 289 3.74 -24.93 -5.98
C ALA A 289 2.27 -25.17 -5.67
N LEU A 290 1.84 -24.89 -4.43
CA LEU A 290 0.42 -24.98 -4.04
C LEU A 290 -0.45 -24.03 -4.87
N ALA A 291 0.02 -22.80 -5.13
CA ALA A 291 -0.70 -21.88 -5.99
C ALA A 291 -0.86 -22.43 -7.41
N LEU A 292 0.20 -23.02 -8.00
CA LEU A 292 0.12 -23.65 -9.32
C LEU A 292 -0.85 -24.82 -9.33
N MET A 293 -0.82 -25.70 -8.34
CA MET A 293 -1.73 -26.85 -8.22
C MET A 293 -3.20 -26.40 -8.10
N LEU A 294 -3.45 -25.31 -7.38
CA LEU A 294 -4.78 -24.77 -7.15
C LEU A 294 -5.29 -23.86 -8.28
N ALA A 295 -4.54 -23.71 -9.40
CA ALA A 295 -4.95 -22.87 -10.52
C ALA A 295 -6.26 -23.28 -11.20
N TRP A 296 -6.66 -24.53 -11.07
CA TRP A 296 -7.90 -25.09 -11.66
C TRP A 296 -9.07 -25.18 -10.69
N VAL A 297 -8.86 -24.88 -9.42
CA VAL A 297 -9.91 -24.95 -8.38
C VAL A 297 -11.05 -23.97 -8.65
N PRO A 298 -12.32 -24.31 -8.41
CA PRO A 298 -13.45 -23.40 -8.52
C PRO A 298 -13.26 -22.14 -7.67
N ARG A 299 -13.81 -21.01 -8.11
CA ARG A 299 -13.65 -19.70 -7.44
C ARG A 299 -14.07 -19.73 -5.97
N ARG A 300 -15.17 -20.42 -5.64
CA ARG A 300 -15.64 -20.56 -4.24
C ARG A 300 -14.66 -21.33 -3.39
N ALA A 301 -14.11 -22.42 -3.91
CA ALA A 301 -13.09 -23.18 -3.20
C ALA A 301 -11.81 -22.35 -3.01
N ALA A 302 -11.39 -21.58 -4.04
CA ALA A 302 -10.28 -20.64 -3.90
C ALA A 302 -10.56 -19.60 -2.82
N ALA A 303 -11.79 -19.08 -2.72
CA ALA A 303 -12.17 -18.12 -1.66
C ALA A 303 -12.11 -18.74 -0.26
N GLY A 304 -12.63 -19.96 -0.09
CA GLY A 304 -12.57 -20.68 1.19
C GLY A 304 -11.12 -20.99 1.61
N LEU A 305 -10.29 -21.48 0.66
CA LEU A 305 -8.87 -21.72 0.91
C LEU A 305 -8.09 -20.45 1.24
N ALA A 306 -8.42 -19.34 0.57
CA ALA A 306 -7.82 -18.05 0.87
C ALA A 306 -8.15 -17.57 2.29
N LEU A 307 -9.41 -17.73 2.71
CA LEU A 307 -9.83 -17.42 4.09
C LEU A 307 -9.03 -18.21 5.12
N VAL A 308 -8.90 -19.52 4.93
CA VAL A 308 -8.13 -20.37 5.82
C VAL A 308 -6.65 -19.94 5.84
N ALA A 309 -6.05 -19.74 4.66
CA ALA A 309 -4.65 -19.33 4.55
C ALA A 309 -4.39 -17.98 5.24
N LEU A 310 -5.28 -16.98 5.04
CA LEU A 310 -5.15 -15.67 5.68
C LEU A 310 -5.42 -15.72 7.18
N ALA A 311 -6.38 -16.51 7.64
CA ALA A 311 -6.66 -16.67 9.07
C ALA A 311 -5.45 -17.30 9.80
N VAL A 312 -4.86 -18.34 9.23
CA VAL A 312 -3.65 -18.98 9.78
C VAL A 312 -2.46 -18.01 9.71
N LEU A 313 -2.28 -17.29 8.60
CA LEU A 313 -1.23 -16.27 8.47
C LEU A 313 -1.34 -15.24 9.59
N VAL A 314 -2.51 -14.64 9.78
CA VAL A 314 -2.75 -13.62 10.82
C VAL A 314 -2.49 -14.19 12.22
N ALA A 315 -2.95 -15.41 12.49
CA ALA A 315 -2.74 -16.06 13.79
C ALA A 315 -1.25 -16.32 14.09
N LEU A 316 -0.47 -16.70 13.08
CA LEU A 316 0.99 -16.91 13.22
C LEU A 316 1.74 -15.60 13.34
N VAL A 317 1.41 -14.62 12.50
CA VAL A 317 2.05 -13.30 12.52
C VAL A 317 1.76 -12.54 13.81
N ALA A 318 0.59 -12.74 14.42
CA ALA A 318 0.25 -12.17 15.73
C ALA A 318 1.14 -12.71 16.88
N GLN A 319 1.73 -13.89 16.72
CA GLN A 319 2.65 -14.50 17.68
C GLN A 319 4.12 -14.12 17.43
N ALA A 320 4.42 -13.58 16.24
CA ALA A 320 5.76 -13.17 15.90
C ALA A 320 6.14 -11.88 16.66
N PRO A 321 7.39 -11.76 17.13
CA PRO A 321 7.85 -10.54 17.77
C PRO A 321 7.73 -9.36 16.82
N ALA A 322 7.31 -8.21 17.34
CA ALA A 322 6.97 -7.03 16.53
C ALA A 322 8.15 -6.50 15.68
N ASP A 323 9.38 -6.83 16.06
CA ASP A 323 10.58 -6.40 15.35
C ASP A 323 11.81 -7.25 15.72
N PRO A 324 11.90 -8.52 15.29
CA PRO A 324 12.93 -9.43 15.79
C PRO A 324 14.32 -9.19 15.21
N TYR A 325 14.42 -8.58 14.03
CA TYR A 325 15.69 -8.52 13.31
C TYR A 325 16.29 -7.11 13.23
N PHE A 326 15.50 -6.07 13.41
CA PHE A 326 15.86 -4.71 13.00
C PHE A 326 15.87 -3.67 14.12
N ALA A 327 15.54 -4.07 15.35
CA ALA A 327 15.55 -3.15 16.50
C ALA A 327 16.90 -2.44 16.68
N GLU A 328 18.01 -3.15 16.42
CA GLU A 328 19.35 -2.57 16.53
C GLU A 328 19.74 -1.71 15.33
N SER A 329 19.31 -2.06 14.12
CA SER A 329 19.64 -1.29 12.91
C SER A 329 18.79 -0.04 12.73
N LEU A 330 17.57 -0.01 13.30
CA LEU A 330 16.73 1.19 13.34
C LEU A 330 17.34 2.34 14.14
N GLN A 331 18.21 2.04 15.11
CA GLN A 331 18.92 3.05 15.90
C GLN A 331 20.04 3.77 15.12
N GLY A 332 20.59 3.12 14.08
CA GLY A 332 21.68 3.67 13.26
C GLY A 332 21.25 4.37 11.97
N TRP A 333 19.98 4.30 11.62
CA TRP A 333 19.45 4.86 10.37
C TRP A 333 18.88 6.26 10.60
N GLU A 334 19.33 7.25 9.83
CA GLU A 334 18.71 8.57 9.80
C GLU A 334 17.23 8.45 9.38
N GLN A 335 16.32 8.57 10.32
CA GLN A 335 14.88 8.37 10.22
C GLN A 335 14.16 9.29 9.21
N GLY A 336 14.89 10.08 8.42
CA GLY A 336 14.34 11.19 7.65
C GLY A 336 13.71 10.84 6.31
N ARG A 337 14.17 9.83 5.59
CA ARG A 337 13.92 9.71 4.15
C ARG A 337 12.60 9.01 3.75
N PHE A 338 12.08 8.11 4.58
CA PHE A 338 10.90 7.31 4.25
C PHE A 338 9.69 7.49 5.15
N ILE A 339 9.74 8.35 6.15
CA ILE A 339 8.66 8.60 7.13
C ILE A 339 7.32 8.96 6.45
N ARG A 340 7.37 9.61 5.30
CA ARG A 340 6.19 10.16 4.62
C ARG A 340 5.19 9.08 4.17
N PHE A 341 5.67 7.93 3.68
CA PHE A 341 4.82 6.82 3.22
C PHE A 341 4.71 5.67 4.22
N HIS A 342 5.59 5.65 5.20
CA HIS A 342 5.67 4.56 6.18
C HIS A 342 4.36 4.38 6.95
N GLY A 343 3.72 5.46 7.39
CA GLY A 343 2.46 5.40 8.11
C GLY A 343 1.33 4.78 7.31
N ALA A 344 1.11 5.25 6.06
CA ALA A 344 0.07 4.73 5.19
C ALA A 344 0.32 3.27 4.79
N ALA A 345 1.54 2.93 4.36
CA ALA A 345 1.91 1.56 4.02
C ALA A 345 1.77 0.61 5.21
N ARG A 346 2.09 1.08 6.42
CA ARG A 346 1.93 0.35 7.66
C ARG A 346 0.47 -0.01 7.95
N TRP A 347 -0.44 0.96 7.83
CA TRP A 347 -1.87 0.71 7.99
C TRP A 347 -2.40 -0.25 6.93
N VAL A 348 -1.95 -0.10 5.68
CA VAL A 348 -2.29 -1.05 4.61
C VAL A 348 -1.81 -2.45 4.98
N GLY A 349 -0.55 -2.64 5.36
CA GLY A 349 0.00 -3.95 5.75
C GLY A 349 -0.72 -4.58 6.94
N TRP A 350 -1.10 -3.78 7.93
CA TRP A 350 -1.82 -4.26 9.10
C TRP A 350 -3.26 -4.68 8.80
N LEU A 351 -3.98 -3.91 7.98
CA LEU A 351 -5.41 -4.09 7.73
C LEU A 351 -5.70 -4.96 6.50
N TRP A 352 -4.72 -5.12 5.61
CA TRP A 352 -4.92 -5.82 4.34
C TRP A 352 -5.51 -7.22 4.48
N PRO A 353 -4.99 -8.14 5.33
CA PRO A 353 -5.55 -9.49 5.41
C PRO A 353 -6.97 -9.50 5.97
N TYR A 354 -7.31 -8.57 6.87
CA TYR A 354 -8.66 -8.45 7.40
C TYR A 354 -9.64 -7.93 6.34
N ALA A 355 -9.24 -6.92 5.56
CA ALA A 355 -10.02 -6.44 4.42
C ALA A 355 -10.20 -7.53 3.35
N ALA A 356 -9.14 -8.33 3.11
CA ALA A 356 -9.20 -9.47 2.21
C ALA A 356 -10.15 -10.56 2.72
N MET A 357 -10.11 -10.91 4.00
CA MET A 357 -11.03 -11.88 4.59
C MET A 357 -12.48 -11.39 4.54
N ALA A 358 -12.74 -10.11 4.84
CA ALA A 358 -14.07 -9.51 4.71
C ALA A 358 -14.58 -9.58 3.26
N TYR A 359 -13.73 -9.24 2.29
CA TYR A 359 -14.05 -9.37 0.87
C TYR A 359 -14.38 -10.82 0.47
N LEU A 360 -13.59 -11.80 0.95
CA LEU A 360 -13.79 -13.22 0.64
C LEU A 360 -15.10 -13.76 1.25
N LEU A 361 -15.44 -13.32 2.47
CA LEU A 361 -16.72 -13.66 3.10
C LEU A 361 -17.91 -13.13 2.29
N LEU A 362 -17.83 -11.88 1.82
CA LEU A 362 -18.85 -11.30 0.94
C LEU A 362 -18.95 -12.09 -0.37
N ARG A 363 -17.82 -12.55 -0.92
CA ARG A 363 -17.82 -13.37 -2.14
C ARG A 363 -18.44 -14.75 -1.94
N LEU A 364 -18.24 -15.36 -0.79
CA LEU A 364 -18.85 -16.67 -0.47
C LEU A 364 -20.35 -16.55 -0.19
N SER A 365 -20.80 -15.40 0.35
CA SER A 365 -22.23 -15.16 0.61
C SER A 365 -23.02 -14.82 -0.66
N GLU A 366 -22.35 -14.30 -1.71
CA GLU A 366 -23.01 -14.08 -3.01
C GLU A 366 -23.38 -15.43 -3.64
N ARG A 367 -24.68 -15.67 -3.90
CA ARG A 367 -25.09 -16.79 -4.74
C ARG A 367 -24.67 -16.49 -6.17
N ASP A 368 -23.89 -17.37 -6.80
CA ASP A 368 -23.62 -17.28 -8.23
C ASP A 368 -24.97 -17.31 -8.98
N PRO A 369 -25.22 -16.36 -9.88
CA PRO A 369 -26.41 -16.37 -10.71
C PRO A 369 -26.44 -17.56 -11.67
#